data_665c2b4b27adc05d88e52ad5f8353f93
#
_entry.id   665c2b4b27adc05d88e52ad5f8353f93
#
_cell.length_a   1.000
_cell.length_b   1.000
_cell.length_c   1.000
_cell.angle_alpha   90.00
_cell.angle_beta   90.00
_cell.angle_gamma   90.00
#
_symmetry.space_group_name_H-M   'P 1'
#
loop_
_entity.id
_entity.type
_entity.pdbx_description
1 polymer ?
#
loop_
_entity_poly.entity_id
_entity_poly.type
_entity_poly.pdbx_seq_one_letter_code
_entity_poly.pdbx_strand_id
1 'polypeptide(L)'
;MANISYVNGLYCNIQEAKININDRGYHFGDAVYEVILYNDGIFYDYDGHIKRLFNSLKLINIKFHLSEQQLKIIIKNLFKLNRVNFGSIYIQVSRGVADRNHSYFGLNSKPVLTMIVSKKKNNISDDLKGVKAITMVDNRWSRPDIKTTQLLPNVLAKTFANEKNAY
;
A
#
# COMPACT_ATOMS: atom_id res chain seq x y z
N MET A 1 11.73 -1.60 -14.66
CA MET A 1 11.08 -1.47 -13.34
C MET A 1 11.14 -0.02 -12.91
N ALA A 2 10.18 0.48 -12.16
CA ALA A 2 10.32 1.76 -11.50
C ALA A 2 11.44 1.67 -10.46
N ASN A 3 12.34 2.64 -10.45
CA ASN A 3 13.56 2.56 -9.64
C ASN A 3 13.56 3.52 -8.45
N ILE A 4 12.67 4.51 -8.45
CA ILE A 4 12.57 5.51 -7.38
C ILE A 4 11.37 5.21 -6.50
N SER A 5 11.62 5.12 -5.20
CA SER A 5 10.64 5.02 -4.14
C SER A 5 10.63 6.30 -3.30
N TYR A 6 9.67 6.40 -2.38
CA TYR A 6 9.60 7.48 -1.41
C TYR A 6 9.54 6.89 0.01
N VAL A 7 10.42 7.39 0.88
CA VAL A 7 10.47 7.00 2.29
C VAL A 7 10.63 8.26 3.13
N ASN A 8 9.63 8.62 3.93
CA ASN A 8 9.67 9.70 4.93
C ASN A 8 10.30 11.02 4.45
N GLY A 9 9.89 11.54 3.31
CA GLY A 9 10.39 12.82 2.79
C GLY A 9 11.49 12.67 1.73
N LEU A 10 12.04 11.47 1.53
CA LEU A 10 13.14 11.24 0.59
C LEU A 10 12.68 10.40 -0.61
N TYR A 11 13.03 10.89 -1.80
CA TYR A 11 13.00 10.09 -3.03
C TYR A 11 14.35 9.38 -3.16
N CYS A 12 14.36 8.06 -3.16
CA CYS A 12 15.57 7.24 -3.20
C CYS A 12 15.42 6.06 -4.15
N ASN A 13 16.55 5.49 -4.56
CA ASN A 13 16.53 4.24 -5.31
C ASN A 13 15.85 3.16 -4.46
N ILE A 14 14.96 2.38 -5.06
CA ILE A 14 14.21 1.33 -4.36
C ILE A 14 15.12 0.29 -3.71
N GLN A 15 16.31 0.05 -4.26
CA GLN A 15 17.30 -0.88 -3.68
C GLN A 15 18.00 -0.31 -2.45
N GLU A 16 17.99 1.02 -2.29
CA GLU A 16 18.59 1.74 -1.15
C GLU A 16 17.55 2.12 -0.09
N ALA A 17 16.26 1.98 -0.41
CA ALA A 17 15.16 2.28 0.49
C ALA A 17 15.21 1.35 1.72
N LYS A 18 15.28 1.94 2.91
CA LYS A 18 15.40 1.20 4.16
C LYS A 18 14.31 1.61 5.14
N ILE A 19 13.76 0.62 5.82
CA ILE A 19 12.87 0.79 6.97
C ILE A 19 13.58 0.21 8.20
N ASN A 20 13.43 0.89 9.32
CA ASN A 20 14.00 0.40 10.58
C ASN A 20 13.37 -0.94 10.95
N ILE A 21 14.19 -1.90 11.40
CA ILE A 21 13.72 -3.24 11.78
C ILE A 21 12.70 -3.21 12.93
N ASN A 22 12.73 -2.18 13.78
CA ASN A 22 11.78 -1.98 14.86
C ASN A 22 10.51 -1.21 14.42
N ASP A 23 10.28 -1.04 13.11
CA ASP A 23 9.02 -0.47 12.63
C ASP A 23 7.86 -1.41 12.98
N ARG A 24 6.82 -0.87 13.60
CA ARG A 24 5.65 -1.66 14.05
C ARG A 24 4.84 -2.22 12.88
N GLY A 25 4.89 -1.59 11.72
CA GLY A 25 4.31 -2.13 10.49
C GLY A 25 4.96 -3.46 10.09
N TYR A 26 6.28 -3.57 10.27
CA TYR A 26 7.02 -4.80 10.02
C TYR A 26 6.72 -5.88 11.08
N HIS A 27 6.69 -5.51 12.37
CA HIS A 27 6.49 -6.47 13.47
C HIS A 27 5.06 -7.00 13.59
N PHE A 28 4.05 -6.13 13.39
CA PHE A 28 2.67 -6.41 13.78
C PHE A 28 1.66 -6.18 12.64
N GLY A 29 2.10 -5.67 11.48
CA GLY A 29 1.17 -5.13 10.50
C GLY A 29 0.41 -3.89 11.04
N ASP A 30 0.97 -3.17 12.04
CA ASP A 30 0.42 -1.93 12.58
C ASP A 30 0.62 -0.80 11.59
N ALA A 31 -0.08 -0.93 10.46
CA ALA A 31 0.02 -0.09 9.28
C ALA A 31 -1.24 -0.19 8.43
N VAL A 32 -1.49 0.83 7.63
CA VAL A 32 -2.54 0.87 6.62
C VAL A 32 -1.95 1.16 5.25
N TYR A 33 -2.66 0.78 4.18
CA TYR A 33 -2.16 0.97 2.82
C TYR A 33 -3.26 1.33 1.83
N GLU A 34 -2.85 1.88 0.69
CA GLU A 34 -3.69 2.05 -0.50
C GLU A 34 -2.93 1.65 -1.77
N VAL A 35 -3.70 1.30 -2.79
CA VAL A 35 -3.19 1.07 -4.14
C VAL A 35 -4.07 1.83 -5.11
N ILE A 36 -3.49 2.79 -5.83
CA ILE A 36 -4.22 3.67 -6.76
C ILE A 36 -3.72 3.42 -8.18
N LEU A 37 -4.63 3.14 -9.09
CA LEU A 37 -4.32 2.99 -10.51
C LEU A 37 -4.11 4.38 -11.13
N TYR A 38 -3.14 4.46 -12.06
CA TYR A 38 -2.78 5.67 -12.80
C TYR A 38 -2.67 5.37 -14.28
N ASN A 39 -3.24 6.23 -15.11
CA ASN A 39 -3.14 6.17 -16.54
C ASN A 39 -3.05 7.59 -17.13
N ASP A 40 -1.92 7.92 -17.76
CA ASP A 40 -1.66 9.17 -18.51
C ASP A 40 -2.19 10.44 -17.82
N GLY A 41 -1.81 10.65 -16.55
CA GLY A 41 -2.19 11.84 -15.78
C GLY A 41 -3.42 11.66 -14.89
N ILE A 42 -4.20 10.60 -15.09
CA ILE A 42 -5.46 10.34 -14.39
C ILE A 42 -5.24 9.30 -13.30
N PHE A 43 -5.59 9.64 -12.06
CA PHE A 43 -5.69 8.69 -10.96
C PHE A 43 -7.14 8.22 -10.85
N TYR A 44 -7.35 6.91 -10.88
CA TYR A 44 -8.70 6.34 -10.75
C TYR A 44 -9.14 6.41 -9.30
N ASP A 45 -10.30 7.03 -9.05
CA ASP A 45 -10.94 7.21 -7.74
C ASP A 45 -9.96 7.74 -6.64
N TYR A 46 -9.12 8.72 -7.02
CA TYR A 46 -8.12 9.27 -6.09
C TYR A 46 -8.72 9.69 -4.76
N ASP A 47 -9.82 10.46 -4.80
CA ASP A 47 -10.42 11.03 -3.59
C ASP A 47 -11.02 9.94 -2.68
N GLY A 48 -11.63 8.90 -3.26
CA GLY A 48 -12.12 7.73 -2.52
C GLY A 48 -11.00 6.96 -1.82
N HIS A 49 -9.88 6.72 -2.52
CA HIS A 49 -8.70 6.07 -1.95
C HIS A 49 -8.09 6.89 -0.81
N ILE A 50 -7.90 8.19 -1.00
CA ILE A 50 -7.30 9.06 0.02
C ILE A 50 -8.21 9.18 1.25
N LYS A 51 -9.51 9.36 1.04
CA LYS A 51 -10.49 9.37 2.13
C LYS A 51 -10.42 8.06 2.94
N ARG A 52 -10.33 6.90 2.29
CA ARG A 52 -10.20 5.60 2.95
C ARG A 52 -8.88 5.47 3.71
N LEU A 53 -7.76 5.95 3.15
CA LEU A 53 -6.47 5.99 3.84
C LEU A 53 -6.56 6.75 5.16
N PHE A 54 -7.07 7.98 5.12
CA PHE A 54 -7.23 8.81 6.32
C PHE A 54 -8.23 8.22 7.32
N ASN A 55 -9.32 7.62 6.86
CA ASN A 55 -10.25 6.91 7.73
C ASN A 55 -9.59 5.71 8.43
N SER A 56 -8.83 4.89 7.70
CA SER A 56 -8.09 3.76 8.27
C SER A 56 -7.06 4.23 9.30
N LEU A 57 -6.31 5.30 9.02
CA LEU A 57 -5.36 5.90 9.96
C LEU A 57 -6.05 6.36 11.26
N LYS A 58 -7.21 7.02 11.13
CA LYS A 58 -8.02 7.46 12.27
C LYS A 58 -8.49 6.27 13.12
N LEU A 59 -8.97 5.19 12.49
CA LEU A 59 -9.50 4.01 13.18
C LEU A 59 -8.45 3.27 14.01
N ILE A 60 -7.18 3.34 13.63
CA ILE A 60 -6.07 2.77 14.40
C ILE A 60 -5.25 3.83 15.16
N ASN A 61 -5.75 5.06 15.26
CA ASN A 61 -5.12 6.17 16.00
C ASN A 61 -3.67 6.47 15.56
N ILE A 62 -3.38 6.45 14.26
CA ILE A 62 -2.11 6.94 13.73
C ILE A 62 -2.27 8.43 13.37
N LYS A 63 -1.52 9.30 14.06
CA LYS A 63 -1.49 10.74 13.78
C LYS A 63 -0.60 10.99 12.56
N PHE A 64 -1.22 11.26 11.42
CA PHE A 64 -0.52 11.51 10.17
C PHE A 64 -0.63 12.99 9.79
N HIS A 65 0.50 13.62 9.43
CA HIS A 65 0.59 15.09 9.34
C HIS A 65 0.55 15.65 7.92
N LEU A 66 0.70 14.79 6.88
CA LEU A 66 0.61 15.28 5.51
C LEU A 66 -0.85 15.47 5.09
N SER A 67 -1.11 16.60 4.42
CA SER A 67 -2.41 16.86 3.80
C SER A 67 -2.60 16.02 2.53
N GLU A 68 -3.85 15.87 2.08
CA GLU A 68 -4.20 15.21 0.81
C GLU A 68 -3.49 15.85 -0.38
N GLN A 69 -3.35 17.19 -0.37
CA GLN A 69 -2.65 17.93 -1.43
C GLN A 69 -1.15 17.62 -1.46
N GLN A 70 -0.51 17.54 -0.29
CA GLN A 70 0.91 17.17 -0.18
C GLN A 70 1.12 15.73 -0.68
N LEU A 71 0.26 14.79 -0.31
CA LEU A 71 0.29 13.42 -0.84
C LEU A 71 0.18 13.41 -2.36
N LYS A 72 -0.76 14.17 -2.93
CA LYS A 72 -0.96 14.26 -4.39
C LYS A 72 0.28 14.75 -5.12
N ILE A 73 0.98 15.75 -4.56
CA ILE A 73 2.24 16.27 -5.12
C ILE A 73 3.32 15.19 -5.09
N ILE A 74 3.50 14.51 -3.97
CA ILE A 74 4.49 13.43 -3.80
C ILE A 74 4.23 12.30 -4.80
N ILE A 75 2.97 11.88 -4.92
CA ILE A 75 2.54 10.81 -5.84
C ILE A 75 2.84 11.19 -7.28
N LYS A 76 2.44 12.39 -7.73
CA LYS A 76 2.72 12.88 -9.09
C LYS A 76 4.22 12.92 -9.40
N ASN A 77 5.02 13.37 -8.46
CA ASN A 77 6.48 13.41 -8.61
C ASN A 77 7.07 11.99 -8.74
N LEU A 78 6.58 11.01 -7.99
CA LEU A 78 7.01 9.63 -8.10
C LEU A 78 6.74 9.05 -9.50
N PHE A 79 5.55 9.27 -10.08
CA PHE A 79 5.25 8.84 -11.44
C PHE A 79 6.15 9.52 -12.46
N LYS A 80 6.40 10.82 -12.32
CA LYS A 80 7.30 11.59 -13.20
C LYS A 80 8.74 11.07 -13.12
N LEU A 81 9.29 10.89 -11.92
CA LEU A 81 10.66 10.39 -11.72
C LEU A 81 10.85 8.98 -12.28
N ASN A 82 9.85 8.12 -12.18
CA ASN A 82 9.86 6.77 -12.70
C ASN A 82 9.47 6.66 -14.18
N ARG A 83 9.05 7.76 -14.83
CA ARG A 83 8.59 7.79 -16.23
C ARG A 83 7.52 6.72 -16.51
N VAL A 84 6.54 6.60 -15.61
CA VAL A 84 5.45 5.64 -15.73
C VAL A 84 4.18 6.36 -16.16
N ASN A 85 3.64 5.98 -17.33
CA ASN A 85 2.38 6.51 -17.86
C ASN A 85 1.18 5.61 -17.51
N PHE A 86 1.40 4.28 -17.41
CA PHE A 86 0.38 3.34 -16.95
C PHE A 86 0.92 2.45 -15.84
N GLY A 87 0.25 2.45 -14.68
CA GLY A 87 0.73 1.71 -13.53
C GLY A 87 -0.12 1.91 -12.29
N SER A 88 0.43 1.56 -11.15
CA SER A 88 -0.21 1.80 -9.85
C SER A 88 0.80 2.33 -8.85
N ILE A 89 0.31 3.07 -7.87
CA ILE A 89 1.08 3.43 -6.69
C ILE A 89 0.60 2.65 -5.49
N TYR A 90 1.53 2.07 -4.76
CA TYR A 90 1.33 1.54 -3.42
C TYR A 90 1.74 2.61 -2.41
N ILE A 91 0.89 2.87 -1.44
CA ILE A 91 1.10 3.83 -0.35
C ILE A 91 0.92 3.07 0.95
N GLN A 92 1.89 3.13 1.85
CA GLN A 92 1.77 2.54 3.19
C GLN A 92 2.16 3.55 4.25
N VAL A 93 1.39 3.60 5.33
CA VAL A 93 1.71 4.36 6.53
C VAL A 93 1.70 3.42 7.71
N SER A 94 2.86 3.22 8.34
CA SER A 94 2.98 2.48 9.60
C SER A 94 2.91 3.43 10.80
N ARG A 95 2.68 2.88 12.00
CA ARG A 95 2.80 3.65 13.23
C ARG A 95 4.22 4.16 13.49
N GLY A 96 5.24 3.50 12.90
CA GLY A 96 6.63 3.85 13.03
C GLY A 96 7.39 3.00 14.03
N VAL A 97 8.57 3.49 14.40
CA VAL A 97 9.56 2.77 15.18
C VAL A 97 9.25 2.84 16.67
N ALA A 98 9.27 1.70 17.34
CA ALA A 98 9.14 1.58 18.80
C ALA A 98 9.68 0.22 19.26
N ASP A 99 9.91 0.10 20.57
CA ASP A 99 10.20 -1.16 21.19
C ASP A 99 9.06 -2.16 20.97
N ARG A 100 9.41 -3.44 20.86
CA ARG A 100 8.45 -4.49 20.56
C ARG A 100 7.49 -4.74 21.72
N ASN A 101 6.35 -4.05 21.71
CA ASN A 101 5.22 -4.22 22.63
C ASN A 101 3.93 -4.20 21.82
N HIS A 102 2.96 -5.06 22.14
CA HIS A 102 1.65 -5.08 21.46
C HIS A 102 0.88 -3.77 21.66
N SER A 103 0.85 -3.24 22.87
CA SER A 103 0.17 -1.98 23.17
C SER A 103 0.90 -0.79 22.54
N TYR A 104 0.12 0.11 21.96
CA TYR A 104 0.60 1.43 21.53
C TYR A 104 0.16 2.56 22.48
N PHE A 105 -0.42 2.22 23.62
CA PHE A 105 -0.86 3.21 24.61
C PHE A 105 0.33 4.01 25.14
N GLY A 106 0.21 5.32 25.12
CA GLY A 106 1.29 6.24 25.55
C GLY A 106 2.48 6.33 24.55
N LEU A 107 2.44 5.62 23.42
CA LEU A 107 3.52 5.63 22.45
C LEU A 107 3.56 6.94 21.68
N ASN A 108 4.72 7.59 21.65
CA ASN A 108 4.99 8.79 20.85
C ASN A 108 5.92 8.46 19.66
N SER A 109 5.47 7.58 18.76
CA SER A 109 6.20 7.24 17.53
C SER A 109 5.84 8.18 16.39
N LYS A 110 6.80 8.39 15.47
CA LYS A 110 6.55 9.11 14.21
C LYS A 110 6.12 8.12 13.14
N PRO A 111 4.95 8.31 12.49
CA PRO A 111 4.52 7.45 11.38
C PRO A 111 5.56 7.40 10.27
N VAL A 112 5.68 6.22 9.65
CA VAL A 112 6.58 6.02 8.51
C VAL A 112 5.73 5.88 7.24
N LEU A 113 5.94 6.81 6.30
CA LEU A 113 5.29 6.80 4.98
C LEU A 113 6.24 6.21 3.95
N THR A 114 5.77 5.19 3.24
CA THR A 114 6.46 4.62 2.08
C THR A 114 5.57 4.60 0.85
N MET A 115 6.15 4.85 -0.33
CA MET A 115 5.42 4.76 -1.60
C MET A 115 6.29 4.10 -2.67
N ILE A 116 5.66 3.24 -3.48
CA ILE A 116 6.29 2.52 -4.58
C ILE A 116 5.38 2.59 -5.80
N VAL A 117 5.95 2.98 -6.95
CA VAL A 117 5.25 2.94 -8.24
C VAL A 117 5.56 1.63 -8.96
N SER A 118 4.53 0.98 -9.46
CA SER A 118 4.64 -0.23 -10.28
C SER A 118 4.10 0.04 -11.68
N LYS A 119 4.94 -0.15 -12.71
CA LYS A 119 4.51 -0.08 -14.11
C LYS A 119 3.64 -1.30 -14.43
N LYS A 120 2.52 -1.08 -15.09
CA LYS A 120 1.65 -2.13 -15.60
C LYS A 120 1.73 -2.19 -17.13
N LYS A 121 1.44 -3.36 -17.70
CA LYS A 121 1.19 -3.51 -19.13
C LYS A 121 -0.31 -3.33 -19.36
N ASN A 122 -0.68 -2.63 -20.41
CA ASN A 122 -2.07 -2.49 -20.82
C ASN A 122 -2.41 -3.67 -21.75
N ASN A 123 -2.90 -4.77 -21.20
CA ASN A 123 -3.24 -5.99 -21.94
C ASN A 123 -4.76 -6.17 -21.99
N ILE A 124 -5.45 -5.30 -22.71
CA ILE A 124 -6.91 -5.39 -22.90
C ILE A 124 -7.34 -6.76 -23.47
N SER A 125 -6.50 -7.39 -24.29
CA SER A 125 -6.79 -8.70 -24.90
C SER A 125 -6.84 -9.86 -23.88
N ASP A 126 -6.13 -9.77 -22.77
CA ASP A 126 -6.13 -10.82 -21.76
C ASP A 126 -7.35 -10.73 -20.84
N ASP A 127 -7.88 -9.53 -20.62
CA ASP A 127 -9.07 -9.29 -19.81
C ASP A 127 -10.34 -9.89 -20.44
N LEU A 128 -10.36 -10.07 -21.79
CA LEU A 128 -11.49 -10.63 -22.52
C LEU A 128 -11.58 -12.16 -22.49
N LYS A 129 -10.50 -12.86 -22.11
CA LYS A 129 -10.46 -14.34 -22.12
C LYS A 129 -11.13 -14.99 -20.92
N GLY A 130 -11.48 -14.21 -19.90
CA GLY A 130 -11.94 -14.72 -18.63
C GLY A 130 -10.87 -15.49 -17.88
N VAL A 131 -11.15 -15.83 -16.63
CA VAL A 131 -10.22 -16.56 -15.76
C VAL A 131 -10.94 -17.69 -15.04
N LYS A 132 -10.22 -18.78 -14.76
CA LYS A 132 -10.70 -19.83 -13.87
C LYS A 132 -10.68 -19.30 -12.44
N ALA A 133 -11.74 -19.48 -11.69
CA ALA A 133 -11.84 -19.12 -10.28
C ALA A 133 -12.10 -20.35 -9.40
N ILE A 134 -11.69 -20.27 -8.14
CA ILE A 134 -12.01 -21.25 -7.10
C ILE A 134 -12.59 -20.54 -5.89
N THR A 135 -13.36 -21.24 -5.09
CA THR A 135 -13.90 -20.75 -3.84
C THR A 135 -13.15 -21.35 -2.66
N MET A 136 -13.05 -20.59 -1.58
CA MET A 136 -12.48 -21.04 -0.30
C MET A 136 -13.16 -20.33 0.87
N VAL A 137 -12.97 -20.86 2.07
CA VAL A 137 -13.47 -20.21 3.30
C VAL A 137 -12.77 -18.86 3.47
N ASP A 138 -13.53 -17.80 3.74
CA ASP A 138 -12.99 -16.48 4.02
C ASP A 138 -12.53 -16.39 5.49
N ASN A 139 -11.23 -16.46 5.70
CA ASN A 139 -10.58 -16.32 6.99
C ASN A 139 -9.79 -15.02 7.13
N ARG A 140 -10.12 -14.01 6.30
CA ARG A 140 -9.48 -12.70 6.38
C ARG A 140 -9.91 -11.97 7.66
N TRP A 141 -9.15 -10.95 7.96
CA TRP A 141 -9.35 -10.00 9.04
C TRP A 141 -10.82 -9.48 9.11
N SER A 142 -11.41 -9.53 10.30
CA SER A 142 -12.83 -9.24 10.56
C SER A 142 -13.20 -7.74 10.59
N ARG A 143 -12.22 -6.85 10.42
CA ARG A 143 -12.41 -5.39 10.36
C ARG A 143 -12.06 -4.85 8.97
N PRO A 144 -12.87 -5.11 7.93
CA PRO A 144 -12.60 -4.69 6.55
C PRO A 144 -12.68 -3.16 6.35
N ASP A 145 -13.26 -2.43 7.31
CA ASP A 145 -13.27 -0.98 7.40
C ASP A 145 -11.87 -0.37 7.59
N ILE A 146 -10.90 -1.17 8.06
CA ILE A 146 -9.49 -0.78 8.22
C ILE A 146 -8.67 -1.48 7.15
N LYS A 147 -8.15 -0.73 6.18
CA LYS A 147 -7.30 -1.29 5.12
C LYS A 147 -5.87 -1.51 5.61
N THR A 148 -5.73 -2.53 6.48
CA THR A 148 -4.47 -2.93 7.12
C THR A 148 -3.56 -3.76 6.22
N THR A 149 -2.26 -3.77 6.52
CA THR A 149 -1.24 -4.60 5.85
C THR A 149 -1.22 -6.06 6.29
N GLN A 150 -2.15 -6.51 7.15
CA GLN A 150 -2.29 -7.90 7.60
C GLN A 150 -2.91 -8.77 6.50
N LEU A 151 -2.14 -9.06 5.46
CA LEU A 151 -2.61 -9.70 4.22
C LEU A 151 -2.19 -11.18 4.09
N LEU A 152 -1.72 -11.83 5.14
CA LEU A 152 -1.31 -13.23 5.07
C LEU A 152 -2.43 -14.16 4.55
N PRO A 153 -3.70 -14.04 4.99
CA PRO A 153 -4.78 -14.85 4.42
C PRO A 153 -4.97 -14.62 2.91
N ASN A 154 -4.81 -13.38 2.43
CA ASN A 154 -4.87 -13.05 1.00
C ASN A 154 -3.69 -13.69 0.22
N VAL A 155 -2.49 -13.70 0.80
CA VAL A 155 -1.29 -14.34 0.20
C VAL A 155 -1.54 -15.85 0.06
N LEU A 156 -2.01 -16.52 1.11
CA LEU A 156 -2.31 -17.94 1.10
C LEU A 156 -3.40 -18.28 0.07
N ALA A 157 -4.48 -17.49 0.03
CA ALA A 157 -5.57 -17.66 -0.94
C ALA A 157 -5.07 -17.55 -2.39
N LYS A 158 -4.27 -16.52 -2.69
CA LYS A 158 -3.71 -16.33 -4.03
C LYS A 158 -2.73 -17.44 -4.42
N THR A 159 -1.90 -17.89 -3.48
CA THR A 159 -0.98 -19.01 -3.70
C THR A 159 -1.76 -20.27 -4.03
N PHE A 160 -2.78 -20.61 -3.23
CA PHE A 160 -3.63 -21.78 -3.47
C PHE A 160 -4.35 -21.72 -4.83
N ALA A 161 -4.87 -20.54 -5.21
CA ALA A 161 -5.48 -20.36 -6.53
C ALA A 161 -4.48 -20.65 -7.66
N ASN A 162 -3.25 -20.13 -7.55
CA ASN A 162 -2.20 -20.37 -8.55
C ASN A 162 -1.83 -21.87 -8.67
N GLU A 163 -1.70 -22.60 -7.54
CA GLU A 163 -1.45 -24.05 -7.52
C GLU A 163 -2.54 -24.86 -8.25
N LYS A 164 -3.76 -24.32 -8.30
CA LYS A 164 -4.91 -24.90 -9.03
C LYS A 164 -5.09 -24.34 -10.44
N ASN A 165 -4.09 -23.61 -10.97
CA ASN A 165 -4.17 -22.89 -12.25
C ASN A 165 -5.42 -21.99 -12.33
N ALA A 166 -5.79 -21.33 -11.24
CA ALA A 166 -6.87 -20.36 -11.11
C ALA A 166 -6.31 -18.96 -10.80
N TYR A 167 -7.17 -17.95 -11.02
CA TYR A 167 -6.81 -16.55 -10.77
C TYR A 167 -6.93 -16.20 -9.29
#